data_cc3adcefc199e17a2e2b1123b9546f97
#
_entry.id   cc3adcefc199e17a2e2b1123b9546f97
#
_cell.length_a   1.000
_cell.length_b   1.000
_cell.length_c   1.000
_cell.angle_alpha   90.00
_cell.angle_beta   90.00
_cell.angle_gamma   90.00
#
_symmetry.space_group_name_H-M   'P 1'
#
loop_
_entity.id
_entity.type
_entity.pdbx_description
1 polymer ?
#
loop_
_entity_poly.entity_id
_entity_poly.type
_entity_poly.pdbx_seq_one_letter_code
_entity_poly.pdbx_strand_id
1 'polypeptide(L)'
;LSVNYRTTPKIVSILNKIYNDECYKQTAYEKNRDENVDFLPEVRIVTDIEKNVSELMEQYKDSLILYLSNKSRFYNIGVGELYDAYSGMEKYSFGKKYNAVDVLTKEEIRENDALLSFLFTVNIIVDYFTKEFYGEVFRIIRKAGTYFNCEKFSIRKHIDKHLVKDKLDDIVALYNELSTTVDDFLSLCVEKKYIREEFYSAVVEENDYQLVKNVKVQEVKVLADYMSDPKISTQHGVKGESHDTVVFVADNSRSNPVVHMSKFFEMWSNIDITLSEFDAFYYIYSQMLNQIENKIGMKCSQLKADTYISVVSTIDEELQAFTKKNETNPYYIQLLKVKMDKYFGKK
;
A
#
# COMPACT_ATOMS: atom_id res chain seq x y z
N LEU A 1 10.01 -17.87 21.12
CA LEU A 1 11.35 -17.30 21.40
C LEU A 1 11.22 -16.36 22.59
N SER A 2 11.95 -16.66 23.68
CA SER A 2 11.92 -15.84 24.91
C SER A 2 12.82 -14.60 24.83
N VAL A 3 13.74 -14.55 23.88
CA VAL A 3 14.66 -13.41 23.68
C VAL A 3 14.28 -12.63 22.43
N ASN A 4 14.08 -11.32 22.60
CA ASN A 4 13.84 -10.39 21.52
C ASN A 4 15.17 -9.74 21.09
N TYR A 5 15.60 -10.07 19.89
CA TYR A 5 16.89 -9.62 19.32
C TYR A 5 16.81 -8.26 18.60
N ARG A 6 15.60 -7.67 18.50
CA ARG A 6 15.36 -6.51 17.62
C ARG A 6 15.07 -5.21 18.36
N THR A 7 14.46 -5.31 19.53
CA THR A 7 13.95 -4.12 20.23
C THR A 7 14.59 -3.93 21.60
N THR A 8 14.52 -2.69 22.08
CA THR A 8 15.06 -2.27 23.37
C THR A 8 14.20 -2.75 24.56
N PRO A 9 14.74 -2.77 25.78
CA PRO A 9 14.01 -3.22 26.97
C PRO A 9 12.69 -2.51 27.21
N LYS A 10 12.60 -1.19 26.99
CA LYS A 10 11.36 -0.42 27.20
C LYS A 10 10.27 -0.84 26.22
N ILE A 11 10.61 -1.06 24.95
CA ILE A 11 9.65 -1.56 23.95
C ILE A 11 9.22 -2.99 24.30
N VAL A 12 10.15 -3.87 24.70
CA VAL A 12 9.82 -5.23 25.15
C VAL A 12 8.88 -5.20 26.36
N SER A 13 9.11 -4.29 27.32
CA SER A 13 8.22 -4.11 28.48
C SER A 13 6.79 -3.74 28.08
N ILE A 14 6.62 -2.85 27.09
CA ILE A 14 5.31 -2.48 26.54
C ILE A 14 4.64 -3.68 25.85
N LEU A 15 5.37 -4.42 25.03
CA LEU A 15 4.86 -5.61 24.34
C LEU A 15 4.38 -6.67 25.36
N ASN A 16 5.15 -6.91 26.42
CA ASN A 16 4.78 -7.83 27.48
C ASN A 16 3.52 -7.39 28.25
N LYS A 17 3.33 -6.07 28.44
CA LYS A 17 2.09 -5.54 29.05
C LYS A 17 0.88 -5.69 28.13
N ILE A 18 1.03 -5.43 26.84
CA ILE A 18 -0.05 -5.55 25.86
C ILE A 18 -0.52 -7.01 25.76
N TYR A 19 0.43 -7.95 25.68
CA TYR A 19 0.10 -9.36 25.51
C TYR A 19 -0.26 -10.02 26.84
N ASN A 20 0.47 -9.72 27.90
CA ASN A 20 0.27 -10.19 29.28
C ASN A 20 0.06 -11.72 29.41
N ASP A 21 0.95 -12.47 28.79
CA ASP A 21 0.95 -13.94 28.84
C ASP A 21 2.37 -14.44 29.11
N GLU A 22 2.54 -15.24 30.16
CA GLU A 22 3.85 -15.77 30.58
C GLU A 22 4.50 -16.68 29.49
N CYS A 23 3.67 -17.37 28.67
CA CYS A 23 4.17 -18.21 27.58
C CYS A 23 4.80 -17.38 26.45
N TYR A 24 4.41 -16.12 26.31
CA TYR A 24 4.89 -15.21 25.27
C TYR A 24 5.79 -14.09 25.81
N LYS A 25 6.06 -14.10 27.11
CA LYS A 25 6.93 -13.11 27.75
C LYS A 25 8.32 -13.13 27.15
N GLN A 26 8.77 -11.95 26.76
CA GLN A 26 10.07 -11.75 26.10
C GLN A 26 11.02 -10.96 27.01
N THR A 27 12.31 -11.18 26.80
CA THR A 27 13.41 -10.37 27.35
C THR A 27 14.20 -9.76 26.21
N ALA A 28 14.64 -8.51 26.35
CA ALA A 28 15.50 -7.90 25.35
C ALA A 28 16.89 -8.54 25.35
N TYR A 29 17.45 -8.69 24.16
CA TYR A 29 18.82 -9.18 23.99
C TYR A 29 19.81 -8.23 24.67
N GLU A 30 20.85 -8.75 25.29
CA GLU A 30 21.80 -7.96 26.11
C GLU A 30 22.44 -6.80 25.34
N LYS A 31 22.78 -7.00 24.08
CA LYS A 31 23.35 -5.94 23.24
C LYS A 31 22.37 -4.80 22.89
N ASN A 32 21.08 -5.02 23.07
CA ASN A 32 20.05 -4.01 22.83
C ASN A 32 19.70 -3.19 24.10
N ARG A 33 20.51 -3.31 25.15
CA ARG A 33 20.29 -2.63 26.45
C ARG A 33 21.05 -1.31 26.59
N ASP A 34 21.45 -0.70 25.49
CA ASP A 34 22.09 0.61 25.52
C ASP A 34 21.06 1.66 25.94
N GLU A 35 21.28 2.29 27.10
CA GLU A 35 20.42 3.32 27.66
C GLU A 35 20.29 4.57 26.77
N ASN A 36 21.29 4.82 25.89
CA ASN A 36 21.28 5.94 24.96
C ASN A 36 20.26 5.77 23.81
N VAL A 37 19.84 4.54 23.54
CA VAL A 37 18.85 4.22 22.47
C VAL A 37 17.58 3.59 23.02
N ASP A 38 17.49 3.36 24.34
CA ASP A 38 16.32 2.77 24.98
C ASP A 38 15.28 3.84 25.38
N PHE A 39 14.57 4.38 24.39
CA PHE A 39 13.52 5.37 24.60
C PHE A 39 12.13 4.73 24.67
N LEU A 40 11.23 5.39 25.42
CA LEU A 40 9.80 5.07 25.35
C LEU A 40 9.26 5.55 23.98
N PRO A 41 8.37 4.77 23.35
CA PRO A 41 7.66 5.24 22.17
C PRO A 41 6.88 6.53 22.46
N GLU A 42 7.00 7.51 21.57
CA GLU A 42 6.16 8.70 21.59
C GLU A 42 4.85 8.40 20.85
N VAL A 43 3.73 8.81 21.44
CA VAL A 43 2.40 8.71 20.80
C VAL A 43 1.86 10.12 20.58
N ARG A 44 1.56 10.47 19.34
CA ARG A 44 0.93 11.74 18.96
C ARG A 44 -0.47 11.47 18.44
N ILE A 45 -1.46 12.14 19.01
CA ILE A 45 -2.84 12.16 18.50
C ILE A 45 -2.99 13.45 17.71
N VAL A 46 -3.22 13.32 16.41
CA VAL A 46 -3.20 14.46 15.47
C VAL A 46 -4.46 14.48 14.60
N THR A 47 -4.88 15.66 14.18
CA THR A 47 -6.00 15.85 13.25
C THR A 47 -5.54 15.92 11.79
N ASP A 48 -4.29 16.35 11.57
CA ASP A 48 -3.66 16.44 10.25
C ASP A 48 -2.45 15.50 10.20
N ILE A 49 -2.65 14.33 9.61
CA ILE A 49 -1.62 13.29 9.54
C ILE A 49 -0.48 13.72 8.61
N GLU A 50 -0.79 14.28 7.44
CA GLU A 50 0.20 14.61 6.40
C GLU A 50 1.19 15.66 6.92
N LYS A 51 0.66 16.73 7.52
CA LYS A 51 1.48 17.79 8.14
C LYS A 51 2.39 17.23 9.23
N ASN A 52 1.83 16.41 10.14
CA ASN A 52 2.60 15.85 11.25
C ASN A 52 3.63 14.83 10.79
N VAL A 53 3.34 14.02 9.76
CA VAL A 53 4.32 13.11 9.17
C VAL A 53 5.46 13.90 8.54
N SER A 54 5.17 14.97 7.82
CA SER A 54 6.21 15.85 7.24
C SER A 54 7.10 16.47 8.33
N GLU A 55 6.52 16.98 9.41
CA GLU A 55 7.27 17.51 10.56
C GLU A 55 8.15 16.44 11.23
N LEU A 56 7.63 15.21 11.37
CA LEU A 56 8.40 14.10 11.94
C LEU A 56 9.54 13.66 11.02
N MET A 57 9.34 13.66 9.69
CA MET A 57 10.40 13.37 8.72
C MET A 57 11.52 14.43 8.76
N GLU A 58 11.19 15.69 8.98
CA GLU A 58 12.18 16.74 9.16
C GLU A 58 12.95 16.58 10.49
N GLN A 59 12.24 16.22 11.56
CA GLN A 59 12.82 16.01 12.88
C GLN A 59 13.71 14.76 12.95
N TYR A 60 13.27 13.66 12.30
CA TYR A 60 13.93 12.37 12.29
C TYR A 60 14.26 11.96 10.85
N LYS A 61 15.28 12.61 10.26
CA LYS A 61 15.62 12.50 8.82
C LYS A 61 15.83 11.08 8.30
N ASP A 62 16.26 10.17 9.15
CA ASP A 62 16.55 8.77 8.81
C ASP A 62 15.46 7.81 9.30
N SER A 63 14.28 8.34 9.68
CA SER A 63 13.18 7.50 10.12
C SER A 63 12.47 6.83 8.97
N LEU A 64 12.05 5.59 9.19
CA LEU A 64 11.14 4.87 8.32
C LEU A 64 9.70 5.18 8.72
N ILE A 65 8.88 5.59 7.76
CA ILE A 65 7.44 5.83 7.96
C ILE A 65 6.66 4.59 7.53
N LEU A 66 5.84 4.05 8.42
CA LEU A 66 5.02 2.87 8.14
C LEU A 66 3.53 3.20 8.13
N TYR A 67 2.87 2.81 7.05
CA TYR A 67 1.42 2.86 6.91
C TYR A 67 0.80 1.47 7.03
N LEU A 68 -0.48 1.41 7.45
CA LEU A 68 -1.25 0.17 7.51
C LEU A 68 -1.60 -0.39 6.14
N SER A 69 -1.87 0.47 5.17
CA SER A 69 -2.30 0.06 3.84
C SER A 69 -1.40 0.60 2.73
N ASN A 70 -1.29 -0.15 1.64
CA ASN A 70 -0.60 0.33 0.45
C ASN A 70 -1.28 1.58 -0.14
N LYS A 71 -2.61 1.65 -0.08
CA LYS A 71 -3.34 2.83 -0.54
C LYS A 71 -2.89 4.08 0.20
N SER A 72 -2.89 4.06 1.55
CA SER A 72 -2.39 5.19 2.34
C SER A 72 -0.94 5.54 2.01
N ARG A 73 -0.08 4.51 1.86
CA ARG A 73 1.31 4.70 1.44
C ARG A 73 1.43 5.45 0.12
N PHE A 74 0.77 4.97 -0.94
CA PHE A 74 0.87 5.58 -2.28
C PHE A 74 0.26 6.98 -2.33
N TYR A 75 -0.83 7.23 -1.62
CA TYR A 75 -1.39 8.58 -1.51
C TYR A 75 -0.43 9.55 -0.82
N ASN A 76 0.21 9.13 0.26
CA ASN A 76 1.14 10.00 1.00
C ASN A 76 2.45 10.28 0.27
N ILE A 77 2.89 9.43 -0.64
CA ILE A 77 4.03 9.73 -1.52
C ILE A 77 3.62 10.52 -2.78
N GLY A 78 2.33 10.85 -2.96
CA GLY A 78 1.85 11.59 -4.11
C GLY A 78 1.65 10.76 -5.38
N VAL A 79 1.37 9.45 -5.24
CA VAL A 79 1.18 8.48 -6.34
C VAL A 79 -0.18 7.78 -6.23
N GLY A 80 -1.17 8.50 -5.68
CA GLY A 80 -2.47 7.92 -5.34
C GLY A 80 -3.33 7.56 -6.55
N GLU A 81 -3.39 8.43 -7.55
CA GLU A 81 -4.20 8.21 -8.75
C GLU A 81 -3.62 7.07 -9.60
N LEU A 82 -2.31 7.02 -9.75
CA LEU A 82 -1.63 5.91 -10.44
C LEU A 82 -1.88 4.58 -9.74
N TYR A 83 -1.79 4.56 -8.40
CA TYR A 83 -2.08 3.35 -7.62
C TYR A 83 -3.55 2.92 -7.78
N ASP A 84 -4.51 3.84 -7.70
CA ASP A 84 -5.93 3.52 -7.87
C ASP A 84 -6.22 3.02 -9.29
N ALA A 85 -5.63 3.62 -10.32
CA ALA A 85 -5.73 3.16 -11.71
C ALA A 85 -5.27 1.70 -11.85
N TYR A 86 -4.05 1.39 -11.40
CA TYR A 86 -3.49 0.03 -11.49
C TYR A 86 -4.23 -0.97 -10.60
N SER A 87 -4.72 -0.56 -9.44
CA SER A 87 -5.54 -1.41 -8.57
C SER A 87 -6.92 -1.72 -9.14
N GLY A 88 -7.44 -0.87 -10.03
CA GLY A 88 -8.68 -1.05 -10.75
C GLY A 88 -8.58 -1.99 -11.97
N MET A 89 -7.35 -2.26 -12.46
CA MET A 89 -7.15 -3.13 -13.63
C MET A 89 -7.42 -4.59 -13.28
N GLU A 90 -8.19 -5.27 -14.14
CA GLU A 90 -8.51 -6.68 -13.92
C GLU A 90 -7.25 -7.56 -13.87
N LYS A 91 -6.27 -7.27 -14.73
CA LYS A 91 -4.99 -8.02 -14.80
C LYS A 91 -4.16 -7.96 -13.50
N TYR A 92 -4.41 -6.98 -12.61
CA TYR A 92 -3.71 -6.78 -11.32
C TYR A 92 -4.64 -6.91 -10.11
N SER A 93 -5.83 -7.43 -10.29
CA SER A 93 -6.82 -7.62 -9.23
C SER A 93 -6.44 -8.76 -8.26
N PHE A 94 -7.16 -8.84 -7.14
CA PHE A 94 -6.95 -9.88 -6.14
C PHE A 94 -7.07 -11.30 -6.74
N GLY A 95 -6.10 -12.15 -6.41
CA GLY A 95 -6.03 -13.53 -6.92
C GLY A 95 -5.31 -13.71 -8.26
N LYS A 96 -4.87 -12.64 -8.90
CA LYS A 96 -3.99 -12.69 -10.08
C LYS A 96 -2.53 -12.93 -9.67
N LYS A 97 -1.68 -13.29 -10.63
CA LYS A 97 -0.25 -13.58 -10.41
C LYS A 97 0.51 -12.42 -9.80
N TYR A 98 0.19 -11.20 -10.22
CA TYR A 98 0.77 -9.95 -9.73
C TYR A 98 -0.35 -8.99 -9.37
N ASN A 99 -0.11 -8.13 -8.39
CA ASN A 99 -1.01 -7.06 -7.99
C ASN A 99 -0.43 -5.68 -8.36
N ALA A 100 -1.21 -4.62 -8.15
CA ALA A 100 -0.79 -3.26 -8.47
C ALA A 100 0.52 -2.85 -7.77
N VAL A 101 0.73 -3.25 -6.51
CA VAL A 101 1.96 -2.96 -5.78
C VAL A 101 3.16 -3.60 -6.45
N ASP A 102 3.03 -4.86 -6.86
CA ASP A 102 4.12 -5.59 -7.51
C ASP A 102 4.57 -4.90 -8.80
N VAL A 103 3.62 -4.51 -9.65
CA VAL A 103 3.90 -3.87 -10.94
C VAL A 103 4.49 -2.46 -10.75
N LEU A 104 4.00 -1.71 -9.77
CA LEU A 104 4.48 -0.36 -9.49
C LEU A 104 5.88 -0.34 -8.88
N THR A 105 6.23 -1.36 -8.05
CA THR A 105 7.47 -1.32 -7.26
C THR A 105 8.56 -2.29 -7.69
N LYS A 106 8.26 -3.31 -8.51
CA LYS A 106 9.24 -4.32 -8.93
C LYS A 106 9.54 -4.18 -10.42
N GLU A 107 10.78 -3.90 -10.77
CA GLU A 107 11.20 -3.65 -12.16
C GLU A 107 10.93 -4.86 -13.06
N GLU A 108 11.27 -6.07 -12.61
CA GLU A 108 11.09 -7.30 -13.37
C GLU A 108 9.61 -7.63 -13.68
N ILE A 109 8.68 -7.10 -12.89
CA ILE A 109 7.24 -7.26 -13.11
C ILE A 109 6.74 -6.14 -14.00
N ARG A 110 7.19 -4.91 -13.76
CA ARG A 110 6.86 -3.72 -14.54
C ARG A 110 7.23 -3.86 -16.03
N GLU A 111 8.31 -4.57 -16.34
CA GLU A 111 8.73 -4.85 -17.73
C GLU A 111 7.63 -5.55 -18.54
N ASN A 112 6.67 -6.21 -17.90
CA ASN A 112 5.53 -6.84 -18.57
C ASN A 112 4.36 -5.86 -18.83
N ASP A 113 4.41 -4.63 -18.32
CA ASP A 113 3.43 -3.58 -18.59
C ASP A 113 4.05 -2.54 -19.54
N ALA A 114 3.62 -2.58 -20.80
CA ALA A 114 4.23 -1.78 -21.86
C ALA A 114 4.15 -0.26 -21.61
N LEU A 115 3.00 0.22 -21.10
CA LEU A 115 2.79 1.64 -20.80
C LEU A 115 3.68 2.11 -19.65
N LEU A 116 3.64 1.40 -18.53
CA LEU A 116 4.42 1.79 -17.35
C LEU A 116 5.92 1.70 -17.62
N SER A 117 6.35 0.65 -18.31
CA SER A 117 7.74 0.47 -18.75
C SER A 117 8.21 1.61 -19.67
N PHE A 118 7.35 2.05 -20.58
CA PHE A 118 7.62 3.22 -21.42
C PHE A 118 7.76 4.50 -20.59
N LEU A 119 6.81 4.78 -19.70
CA LEU A 119 6.84 6.00 -18.85
C LEU A 119 8.07 6.03 -17.94
N PHE A 120 8.48 4.90 -17.35
CA PHE A 120 9.74 4.81 -16.61
C PHE A 120 10.96 5.01 -17.49
N THR A 121 10.93 4.51 -18.73
CA THR A 121 12.01 4.75 -19.70
C THR A 121 12.11 6.24 -20.04
N VAL A 122 10.98 6.93 -20.21
CA VAL A 122 10.95 8.38 -20.40
C VAL A 122 11.54 9.10 -19.18
N ASN A 123 11.17 8.70 -17.97
CA ASN A 123 11.72 9.29 -16.75
C ASN A 123 13.25 9.20 -16.71
N ILE A 124 13.82 8.05 -17.07
CA ILE A 124 15.28 7.87 -17.16
C ILE A 124 15.89 8.76 -18.23
N ILE A 125 15.24 8.90 -19.39
CA ILE A 125 15.69 9.79 -20.47
C ILE A 125 15.71 11.24 -19.99
N VAL A 126 14.65 11.69 -19.32
CA VAL A 126 14.53 13.05 -18.76
C VAL A 126 15.62 13.32 -17.73
N ASP A 127 15.88 12.37 -16.83
CA ASP A 127 16.93 12.49 -15.83
C ASP A 127 18.32 12.62 -16.47
N TYR A 128 18.68 11.73 -17.38
CA TYR A 128 19.97 11.81 -18.07
C TYR A 128 20.11 13.06 -18.97
N PHE A 129 19.02 13.48 -19.62
CA PHE A 129 19.04 14.70 -20.44
C PHE A 129 19.27 15.94 -19.58
N THR A 130 18.59 16.03 -18.42
CA THR A 130 18.76 17.14 -17.46
C THR A 130 20.19 17.18 -16.89
N LYS A 131 20.82 16.02 -16.71
CA LYS A 131 22.22 15.88 -16.28
C LYS A 131 23.24 16.03 -17.43
N GLU A 132 22.79 16.32 -18.64
CA GLU A 132 23.62 16.45 -19.86
C GLU A 132 24.35 15.16 -20.27
N PHE A 133 23.89 13.98 -19.83
CA PHE A 133 24.44 12.69 -20.22
C PHE A 133 23.85 12.21 -21.54
N TYR A 134 24.03 13.00 -22.60
CA TYR A 134 23.42 12.77 -23.92
C TYR A 134 23.74 11.39 -24.51
N GLY A 135 24.95 10.86 -24.26
CA GLY A 135 25.33 9.51 -24.71
C GLY A 135 24.40 8.43 -24.18
N GLU A 136 24.01 8.53 -22.89
CA GLU A 136 23.09 7.61 -22.24
C GLU A 136 21.68 7.77 -22.80
N VAL A 137 21.22 9.00 -23.02
CA VAL A 137 19.92 9.27 -23.65
C VAL A 137 19.79 8.54 -24.99
N PHE A 138 20.80 8.66 -25.88
CA PHE A 138 20.79 7.96 -27.16
C PHE A 138 20.87 6.44 -27.02
N ARG A 139 21.63 5.94 -26.05
CA ARG A 139 21.73 4.50 -25.77
C ARG A 139 20.37 3.93 -25.36
N ILE A 140 19.65 4.64 -24.49
CA ILE A 140 18.33 4.23 -23.99
C ILE A 140 17.30 4.26 -25.11
N ILE A 141 17.21 5.35 -25.88
CA ILE A 141 16.27 5.46 -27.01
C ILE A 141 16.48 4.32 -28.02
N ARG A 142 17.74 3.96 -28.32
CA ARG A 142 18.04 2.84 -29.23
C ARG A 142 17.64 1.50 -28.65
N LYS A 143 17.89 1.27 -27.35
CA LYS A 143 17.48 0.04 -26.64
C LYS A 143 15.96 -0.08 -26.59
N ALA A 144 15.26 1.03 -26.39
CA ALA A 144 13.82 1.14 -26.33
C ALA A 144 13.15 1.39 -27.71
N GLY A 145 13.73 0.90 -28.78
CA GLY A 145 13.24 1.06 -30.15
C GLY A 145 11.89 0.40 -30.43
N THR A 146 11.35 -0.39 -29.50
CA THR A 146 9.97 -0.87 -29.52
C THR A 146 8.98 0.26 -29.22
N TYR A 147 9.38 1.25 -28.44
CA TYR A 147 8.56 2.41 -28.07
C TYR A 147 8.86 3.62 -28.96
N PHE A 148 10.15 3.96 -29.12
CA PHE A 148 10.58 5.16 -29.80
C PHE A 148 10.78 4.99 -31.31
N ASN A 149 10.47 6.04 -32.06
CA ASN A 149 10.86 6.16 -33.44
C ASN A 149 12.34 6.60 -33.54
N CYS A 150 13.24 5.63 -33.52
CA CYS A 150 14.69 5.89 -33.47
C CYS A 150 15.20 6.77 -34.63
N GLU A 151 14.54 6.77 -35.79
CA GLU A 151 14.93 7.61 -36.91
C GLU A 151 14.79 9.11 -36.59
N LYS A 152 13.81 9.48 -35.80
CA LYS A 152 13.56 10.86 -35.35
C LYS A 152 14.67 11.41 -34.46
N PHE A 153 15.39 10.54 -33.79
CA PHE A 153 16.49 10.85 -32.87
C PHE A 153 17.88 10.51 -33.48
N SER A 154 17.94 10.26 -34.81
CA SER A 154 19.18 9.93 -35.49
C SER A 154 19.98 11.20 -35.78
N ILE A 155 21.29 11.16 -35.51
CA ILE A 155 22.25 12.22 -35.79
C ILE A 155 23.17 11.73 -36.91
N ARG A 156 23.05 12.29 -38.10
CA ARG A 156 23.90 12.01 -39.28
C ARG A 156 24.81 13.19 -39.62
N LYS A 157 24.34 14.42 -39.34
CA LYS A 157 25.06 15.68 -39.60
C LYS A 157 25.08 16.52 -38.32
N HIS A 158 25.98 17.50 -38.29
CA HIS A 158 26.11 18.36 -37.11
C HIS A 158 24.83 19.15 -36.80
N ILE A 159 24.09 19.58 -37.81
CA ILE A 159 22.81 20.29 -37.64
C ILE A 159 21.74 19.43 -36.96
N ASP A 160 21.78 18.10 -37.16
CA ASP A 160 20.80 17.19 -36.57
C ASP A 160 20.87 17.21 -35.04
N LYS A 161 22.02 17.58 -34.44
CA LYS A 161 22.16 17.69 -32.98
C LYS A 161 21.19 18.71 -32.37
N HIS A 162 21.03 19.88 -33.06
CA HIS A 162 20.08 20.90 -32.58
C HIS A 162 18.65 20.40 -32.73
N LEU A 163 18.31 19.80 -33.87
CA LEU A 163 16.98 19.28 -34.14
C LEU A 163 16.57 18.15 -33.16
N VAL A 164 17.54 17.32 -32.79
CA VAL A 164 17.28 16.26 -31.81
C VAL A 164 17.19 16.82 -30.40
N LYS A 165 18.02 17.84 -30.06
CA LYS A 165 17.93 18.54 -28.80
C LYS A 165 16.55 19.18 -28.62
N ASP A 166 16.04 19.91 -29.62
CA ASP A 166 14.74 20.56 -29.58
C ASP A 166 13.60 19.54 -29.30
N LYS A 167 13.69 18.34 -29.92
CA LYS A 167 12.71 17.26 -29.65
C LYS A 167 12.81 16.72 -28.24
N LEU A 168 14.01 16.60 -27.69
CA LEU A 168 14.20 16.15 -26.32
C LEU A 168 13.77 17.23 -25.33
N ASP A 169 14.03 18.51 -25.60
CA ASP A 169 13.53 19.65 -24.84
C ASP A 169 11.97 19.64 -24.80
N ASP A 170 11.30 19.35 -25.93
CA ASP A 170 9.84 19.19 -25.99
C ASP A 170 9.35 18.06 -25.06
N ILE A 171 9.98 16.88 -25.13
CA ILE A 171 9.62 15.73 -24.28
C ILE A 171 9.82 16.07 -22.80
N VAL A 172 10.95 16.70 -22.45
CA VAL A 172 11.30 17.09 -21.09
C VAL A 172 10.33 18.14 -20.56
N ALA A 173 9.99 19.15 -21.37
CA ALA A 173 9.04 20.19 -20.97
C ALA A 173 7.67 19.59 -20.67
N LEU A 174 7.16 18.75 -21.58
CA LEU A 174 5.86 18.11 -21.43
C LEU A 174 5.83 17.13 -20.24
N TYR A 175 6.90 16.34 -20.06
CA TYR A 175 7.00 15.40 -18.94
C TYR A 175 7.08 16.10 -17.58
N ASN A 176 7.66 17.28 -17.49
CA ASN A 176 7.80 18.07 -16.27
C ASN A 176 6.60 19.00 -16.00
N GLU A 177 5.67 19.14 -16.94
CA GLU A 177 4.47 19.93 -16.72
C GLU A 177 3.50 19.22 -15.77
N LEU A 178 3.11 19.90 -14.67
CA LEU A 178 2.32 19.31 -13.60
C LEU A 178 0.91 18.89 -14.00
N SER A 179 0.37 19.49 -15.04
CA SER A 179 -0.98 19.22 -15.52
C SER A 179 -1.07 18.09 -16.54
N THR A 180 0.05 17.72 -17.16
CA THR A 180 0.10 16.73 -18.25
C THR A 180 -0.37 15.35 -17.79
N THR A 181 -1.40 14.84 -18.44
CA THR A 181 -1.88 13.48 -18.26
C THR A 181 -1.10 12.47 -19.11
N VAL A 182 -1.27 11.20 -18.82
CA VAL A 182 -0.71 10.11 -19.66
C VAL A 182 -1.23 10.22 -21.10
N ASP A 183 -2.52 10.55 -21.27
CA ASP A 183 -3.13 10.71 -22.61
C ASP A 183 -2.55 11.90 -23.37
N ASP A 184 -2.42 13.06 -22.72
CA ASP A 184 -1.80 14.25 -23.31
C ASP A 184 -0.36 13.97 -23.77
N PHE A 185 0.40 13.29 -22.90
CA PHE A 185 1.79 12.94 -23.18
C PHE A 185 1.92 11.99 -24.39
N LEU A 186 1.15 10.89 -24.41
CA LEU A 186 1.17 9.92 -25.49
C LEU A 186 0.68 10.53 -26.81
N SER A 187 -0.41 11.30 -26.75
CA SER A 187 -1.01 11.95 -27.94
C SER A 187 -0.03 12.91 -28.61
N LEU A 188 0.65 13.75 -27.83
CA LEU A 188 1.67 14.64 -28.39
C LEU A 188 2.88 13.87 -28.95
N CYS A 189 3.33 12.83 -28.23
CA CYS A 189 4.46 12.02 -28.69
C CYS A 189 4.17 11.29 -30.02
N VAL A 190 2.95 10.80 -30.24
CA VAL A 190 2.58 10.15 -31.50
C VAL A 190 2.35 11.18 -32.61
N GLU A 191 1.72 12.32 -32.33
CA GLU A 191 1.53 13.42 -33.29
C GLU A 191 2.87 13.91 -33.84
N LYS A 192 3.85 14.14 -32.98
CA LYS A 192 5.21 14.54 -33.37
C LYS A 192 6.06 13.38 -33.90
N LYS A 193 5.52 12.17 -33.91
CA LYS A 193 6.21 10.93 -34.35
C LYS A 193 7.47 10.62 -33.51
N TYR A 194 7.47 10.96 -32.21
CA TYR A 194 8.56 10.63 -31.31
C TYR A 194 8.47 9.14 -30.86
N ILE A 195 7.25 8.64 -30.74
CA ILE A 195 6.97 7.21 -30.48
C ILE A 195 6.42 6.55 -31.75
N ARG A 196 6.44 5.24 -31.75
CA ARG A 196 5.89 4.42 -32.83
C ARG A 196 4.38 4.39 -32.75
N GLU A 197 3.72 4.47 -33.91
CA GLU A 197 2.27 4.42 -34.01
C GLU A 197 1.72 3.04 -33.57
N GLU A 198 2.46 1.97 -33.87
CA GLU A 198 2.09 0.62 -33.46
C GLU A 198 2.10 0.46 -31.93
N PHE A 199 3.07 1.08 -31.24
CA PHE A 199 3.12 1.10 -29.79
C PHE A 199 1.95 1.89 -29.19
N TYR A 200 1.71 3.10 -29.72
CA TYR A 200 0.59 3.95 -29.28
C TYR A 200 -0.74 3.21 -29.42
N SER A 201 -1.03 2.65 -30.61
CA SER A 201 -2.28 1.94 -30.87
C SER A 201 -2.45 0.74 -29.94
N ALA A 202 -1.40 -0.06 -29.73
CA ALA A 202 -1.45 -1.20 -28.84
C ALA A 202 -1.78 -0.82 -27.38
N VAL A 203 -1.25 0.31 -26.89
CA VAL A 203 -1.53 0.80 -25.53
C VAL A 203 -2.95 1.34 -25.41
N VAL A 204 -3.40 2.16 -26.37
CA VAL A 204 -4.71 2.84 -26.29
C VAL A 204 -5.88 1.86 -26.51
N GLU A 205 -5.67 0.78 -27.26
CA GLU A 205 -6.66 -0.27 -27.47
C GLU A 205 -6.84 -1.21 -26.27
N GLU A 206 -5.91 -1.19 -25.28
CA GLU A 206 -6.13 -1.95 -24.03
C GLU A 206 -7.33 -1.39 -23.26
N ASN A 207 -8.24 -2.29 -22.82
CA ASN A 207 -9.41 -1.91 -22.03
C ASN A 207 -9.03 -1.15 -20.74
N ASP A 208 -7.91 -1.49 -20.15
CA ASP A 208 -7.41 -0.88 -18.91
C ASP A 208 -6.85 0.53 -19.11
N TYR A 209 -6.59 0.96 -20.37
CA TYR A 209 -6.10 2.30 -20.68
C TYR A 209 -7.01 3.42 -20.16
N GLN A 210 -8.32 3.20 -20.18
CA GLN A 210 -9.31 4.17 -19.68
C GLN A 210 -9.13 4.50 -18.19
N LEU A 211 -8.54 3.59 -17.40
CA LEU A 211 -8.28 3.80 -15.99
C LEU A 211 -7.06 4.70 -15.73
N VAL A 212 -6.07 4.68 -16.64
CA VAL A 212 -4.78 5.34 -16.43
C VAL A 212 -4.60 6.62 -17.26
N LYS A 213 -5.37 6.81 -18.32
CA LYS A 213 -5.18 7.92 -19.28
C LYS A 213 -5.19 9.31 -18.65
N ASN A 214 -6.01 9.52 -17.61
CA ASN A 214 -6.15 10.81 -16.92
C ASN A 214 -5.17 10.99 -15.75
N VAL A 215 -4.36 9.96 -15.43
CA VAL A 215 -3.34 10.06 -14.40
C VAL A 215 -2.24 11.01 -14.85
N LYS A 216 -1.73 11.82 -13.94
CA LYS A 216 -0.65 12.76 -14.25
C LYS A 216 0.68 12.03 -14.41
N VAL A 217 1.42 12.37 -15.46
CA VAL A 217 2.75 11.78 -15.72
C VAL A 217 3.72 12.02 -14.56
N GLN A 218 3.55 13.13 -13.84
CA GLN A 218 4.33 13.46 -12.65
C GLN A 218 4.27 12.40 -11.55
N GLU A 219 3.18 11.64 -11.44
CA GLU A 219 3.10 10.55 -10.46
C GLU A 219 4.11 9.43 -10.77
N VAL A 220 4.43 9.21 -12.04
CA VAL A 220 5.47 8.24 -12.44
C VAL A 220 6.85 8.73 -12.00
N LYS A 221 7.13 10.03 -12.13
CA LYS A 221 8.38 10.63 -11.65
C LYS A 221 8.51 10.50 -10.13
N VAL A 222 7.46 10.88 -9.41
CA VAL A 222 7.41 10.76 -7.94
C VAL A 222 7.62 9.31 -7.51
N LEU A 223 7.01 8.34 -8.21
CA LEU A 223 7.20 6.92 -7.94
C LEU A 223 8.66 6.48 -8.19
N ALA A 224 9.28 6.94 -9.27
CA ALA A 224 10.66 6.60 -9.58
C ALA A 224 11.64 7.18 -8.53
N ASP A 225 11.41 8.43 -8.12
CA ASP A 225 12.19 9.09 -7.07
C ASP A 225 12.04 8.37 -5.73
N TYR A 226 10.81 8.02 -5.36
CA TYR A 226 10.52 7.25 -4.16
C TYR A 226 11.23 5.87 -4.16
N MET A 227 11.25 5.17 -5.29
CA MET A 227 11.88 3.86 -5.38
C MET A 227 13.41 3.91 -5.27
N SER A 228 14.05 5.06 -5.51
CA SER A 228 15.50 5.22 -5.36
C SER A 228 15.94 5.31 -3.89
N ASP A 229 15.07 5.82 -2.99
CA ASP A 229 15.31 5.93 -1.54
C ASP A 229 13.97 5.78 -0.77
N PRO A 230 13.46 4.56 -0.59
CA PRO A 230 12.13 4.35 -0.01
C PRO A 230 12.13 4.53 1.51
N LYS A 231 11.78 5.74 1.97
CA LYS A 231 11.61 6.08 3.40
C LYS A 231 10.21 5.83 3.94
N ILE A 232 9.29 5.41 3.09
CA ILE A 232 7.88 5.15 3.42
C ILE A 232 7.54 3.73 2.98
N SER A 233 6.94 2.93 3.87
CA SER A 233 6.58 1.55 3.57
C SER A 233 5.29 1.12 4.29
N THR A 234 4.97 -0.15 4.24
CA THR A 234 3.95 -0.76 5.10
C THR A 234 4.61 -1.70 6.11
N GLN A 235 3.93 -1.96 7.22
CA GLN A 235 4.41 -2.90 8.24
C GLN A 235 4.76 -4.29 7.67
N HIS A 236 4.07 -4.74 6.62
CA HIS A 236 4.34 -6.02 5.97
C HIS A 236 5.53 -5.94 5.01
N GLY A 237 5.75 -4.78 4.40
CA GLY A 237 6.85 -4.56 3.45
C GLY A 237 8.23 -4.64 4.09
N VAL A 238 8.32 -4.28 5.37
CA VAL A 238 9.59 -4.23 6.13
C VAL A 238 9.74 -5.37 7.13
N LYS A 239 8.91 -6.40 7.00
CA LYS A 239 8.96 -7.56 7.90
C LYS A 239 10.32 -8.25 7.81
N GLY A 240 11.08 -8.20 8.90
CA GLY A 240 12.42 -8.77 8.97
C GLY A 240 13.55 -7.76 8.92
N GLU A 241 13.27 -6.50 8.59
CA GLU A 241 14.24 -5.41 8.61
C GLU A 241 14.42 -4.85 10.03
N SER A 242 15.52 -4.11 10.23
CA SER A 242 15.80 -3.39 11.47
C SER A 242 16.08 -1.93 11.14
N HIS A 243 15.42 -1.03 11.86
CA HIS A 243 15.52 0.42 11.66
C HIS A 243 15.70 1.10 13.03
N ASP A 244 16.56 2.11 13.09
CA ASP A 244 16.84 2.82 14.33
C ASP A 244 15.64 3.67 14.80
N THR A 245 14.95 4.30 13.86
CA THR A 245 13.76 5.10 14.14
C THR A 245 12.63 4.72 13.18
N VAL A 246 11.46 4.46 13.73
CA VAL A 246 10.26 4.12 12.97
C VAL A 246 9.10 5.00 13.43
N VAL A 247 8.42 5.62 12.48
CA VAL A 247 7.14 6.31 12.70
C VAL A 247 6.02 5.46 12.14
N PHE A 248 5.13 4.98 12.99
CA PHE A 248 3.97 4.19 12.57
C PHE A 248 2.71 5.07 12.52
N VAL A 249 2.13 5.19 11.35
CA VAL A 249 0.89 5.93 11.11
C VAL A 249 -0.30 4.99 11.26
N ALA A 250 -0.97 5.09 12.41
CA ALA A 250 -2.15 4.28 12.75
C ALA A 250 -3.44 4.95 12.23
N ASP A 251 -3.57 5.06 10.92
CA ASP A 251 -4.76 5.63 10.26
C ASP A 251 -5.85 4.58 10.05
N ASN A 252 -7.08 5.06 9.80
CA ASN A 252 -8.19 4.21 9.39
C ASN A 252 -8.02 3.78 7.93
N SER A 253 -8.03 2.47 7.69
CA SER A 253 -8.01 1.97 6.31
C SER A 253 -9.31 2.28 5.58
N ARG A 254 -9.22 2.80 4.35
CA ARG A 254 -10.36 3.04 3.44
C ARG A 254 -10.58 1.88 2.46
N SER A 255 -9.70 0.88 2.47
CA SER A 255 -9.74 -0.28 1.57
C SER A 255 -9.94 -1.58 2.34
N ASN A 256 -10.31 -2.68 1.65
CA ASN A 256 -10.43 -4.00 2.25
C ASN A 256 -9.05 -4.61 2.58
N PRO A 257 -8.88 -5.17 3.79
CA PRO A 257 -9.84 -5.15 4.90
C PRO A 257 -9.96 -3.76 5.52
N VAL A 258 -11.20 -3.34 5.83
CA VAL A 258 -11.45 -2.05 6.50
C VAL A 258 -10.97 -2.14 7.94
N VAL A 259 -9.96 -1.36 8.29
CA VAL A 259 -9.42 -1.27 9.64
C VAL A 259 -9.80 0.09 10.26
N HIS A 260 -10.40 0.08 11.42
CA HIS A 260 -10.81 1.27 12.15
C HIS A 260 -9.91 1.49 13.37
N MET A 261 -8.69 1.96 13.17
CA MET A 261 -7.71 2.15 14.24
C MET A 261 -8.18 3.13 15.31
N SER A 262 -8.82 4.24 14.94
CA SER A 262 -9.36 5.20 15.90
C SER A 262 -10.37 4.57 16.83
N LYS A 263 -11.32 3.79 16.30
CA LYS A 263 -12.30 3.06 17.12
C LYS A 263 -11.67 1.96 17.95
N PHE A 264 -10.66 1.29 17.42
CA PHE A 264 -9.90 0.28 18.18
C PHE A 264 -9.22 0.92 19.38
N PHE A 265 -8.51 2.03 19.22
CA PHE A 265 -7.85 2.71 20.33
C PHE A 265 -8.83 3.29 21.34
N GLU A 266 -9.95 3.85 20.89
CA GLU A 266 -11.03 4.32 21.76
C GLU A 266 -11.57 3.18 22.64
N MET A 267 -11.90 2.04 22.03
CA MET A 267 -12.37 0.87 22.77
C MET A 267 -11.29 0.32 23.70
N TRP A 268 -10.05 0.20 23.22
CA TRP A 268 -8.93 -0.32 23.99
C TRP A 268 -8.61 0.55 25.22
N SER A 269 -8.70 1.88 25.10
CA SER A 269 -8.47 2.80 26.22
C SER A 269 -9.54 2.75 27.31
N ASN A 270 -10.75 2.29 26.97
CA ASN A 270 -11.87 2.21 27.89
C ASN A 270 -12.00 0.85 28.60
N ILE A 271 -11.21 -0.14 28.22
CA ILE A 271 -11.26 -1.49 28.75
C ILE A 271 -9.84 -1.90 29.12
N ASP A 272 -9.67 -2.46 30.32
CA ASP A 272 -8.39 -3.06 30.71
C ASP A 272 -8.26 -4.45 30.05
N ILE A 273 -7.95 -4.42 28.75
CA ILE A 273 -7.86 -5.60 27.89
C ILE A 273 -6.40 -5.94 27.65
N THR A 274 -6.04 -7.19 27.83
CA THR A 274 -4.80 -7.77 27.32
C THR A 274 -5.06 -8.51 26.01
N LEU A 275 -4.05 -8.59 25.16
CA LEU A 275 -4.19 -9.25 23.87
C LEU A 275 -4.42 -10.75 24.01
N SER A 276 -3.81 -11.39 25.02
CA SER A 276 -4.00 -12.82 25.30
C SER A 276 -5.43 -13.14 25.74
N GLU A 277 -6.02 -12.30 26.58
CA GLU A 277 -7.43 -12.47 26.99
C GLU A 277 -8.39 -12.24 25.83
N PHE A 278 -8.09 -11.24 24.97
CA PHE A 278 -8.85 -11.02 23.75
C PHE A 278 -8.77 -12.21 22.80
N ASP A 279 -7.59 -12.78 22.59
CA ASP A 279 -7.39 -13.95 21.72
C ASP A 279 -8.14 -15.17 22.27
N ALA A 280 -8.10 -15.39 23.58
CA ALA A 280 -8.86 -16.47 24.23
C ALA A 280 -10.37 -16.29 24.02
N PHE A 281 -10.88 -15.07 24.17
CA PHE A 281 -12.28 -14.77 23.93
C PHE A 281 -12.66 -14.91 22.44
N TYR A 282 -11.81 -14.42 21.53
CA TYR A 282 -12.02 -14.55 20.09
C TYR A 282 -12.02 -16.01 19.63
N TYR A 283 -11.23 -16.87 20.27
CA TYR A 283 -11.29 -18.31 20.05
C TYR A 283 -12.67 -18.90 20.41
N ILE A 284 -13.23 -18.54 21.57
CA ILE A 284 -14.59 -18.97 21.99
C ILE A 284 -15.64 -18.50 20.97
N TYR A 285 -15.55 -17.27 20.50
CA TYR A 285 -16.41 -16.73 19.46
C TYR A 285 -16.29 -17.52 18.13
N SER A 286 -15.07 -17.84 17.73
CA SER A 286 -14.84 -18.64 16.52
C SER A 286 -15.40 -20.06 16.62
N GLN A 287 -15.33 -20.67 17.81
CA GLN A 287 -15.96 -21.98 18.08
C GLN A 287 -17.49 -21.90 17.94
N MET A 288 -18.11 -20.85 18.43
CA MET A 288 -19.55 -20.62 18.25
C MET A 288 -19.93 -20.52 16.78
N LEU A 289 -19.17 -19.75 15.97
CA LEU A 289 -19.40 -19.66 14.53
C LEU A 289 -19.26 -21.04 13.84
N ASN A 290 -18.23 -21.81 14.19
CA ASN A 290 -18.03 -23.16 13.66
C ASN A 290 -19.19 -24.10 14.03
N GLN A 291 -19.74 -23.99 15.25
CA GLN A 291 -20.91 -24.76 15.67
C GLN A 291 -22.15 -24.42 14.83
N ILE A 292 -22.38 -23.13 14.60
CA ILE A 292 -23.46 -22.68 13.71
C ILE A 292 -23.25 -23.27 12.30
N GLU A 293 -22.07 -23.08 11.71
CA GLU A 293 -21.74 -23.56 10.37
C GLU A 293 -21.92 -25.09 10.23
N ASN A 294 -21.52 -25.85 11.22
CA ASN A 294 -21.72 -27.31 11.24
C ASN A 294 -23.21 -27.69 11.30
N LYS A 295 -24.02 -26.97 12.09
CA LYS A 295 -25.45 -27.22 12.21
C LYS A 295 -26.24 -26.88 10.96
N ILE A 296 -25.88 -25.78 10.29
CA ILE A 296 -26.55 -25.33 9.07
C ILE A 296 -25.97 -25.95 7.78
N GLY A 297 -24.82 -26.64 7.89
CA GLY A 297 -24.15 -27.31 6.76
C GLY A 297 -23.50 -26.36 5.74
N MET A 298 -23.31 -25.10 6.07
CA MET A 298 -22.66 -24.10 5.20
C MET A 298 -21.91 -23.03 5.97
N LYS A 299 -21.01 -22.30 5.27
CA LYS A 299 -20.29 -21.17 5.87
C LYS A 299 -21.22 -19.99 6.13
N CYS A 300 -21.10 -19.35 7.30
CA CYS A 300 -21.86 -18.15 7.62
C CYS A 300 -21.62 -17.01 6.61
N SER A 301 -20.44 -16.93 6.02
CA SER A 301 -20.11 -15.95 4.96
C SER A 301 -20.88 -16.16 3.65
N GLN A 302 -21.40 -17.37 3.40
CA GLN A 302 -22.14 -17.73 2.19
C GLN A 302 -23.64 -17.58 2.35
N LEU A 303 -24.15 -17.25 3.54
CA LEU A 303 -25.57 -17.03 3.80
C LEU A 303 -26.08 -15.85 2.96
N LYS A 304 -27.09 -16.15 2.12
CA LYS A 304 -27.89 -15.16 1.39
C LYS A 304 -29.27 -15.03 2.06
N ALA A 305 -30.01 -13.97 1.77
CA ALA A 305 -31.32 -13.72 2.36
C ALA A 305 -32.26 -14.93 2.27
N ASP A 306 -32.32 -15.58 1.11
CA ASP A 306 -33.20 -16.74 0.89
C ASP A 306 -32.81 -17.97 1.71
N THR A 307 -31.51 -18.24 1.84
CA THR A 307 -30.98 -19.35 2.64
C THR A 307 -31.04 -19.07 4.14
N TYR A 308 -30.91 -17.78 4.52
CA TYR A 308 -31.00 -17.37 5.91
C TYR A 308 -32.35 -17.69 6.53
N ILE A 309 -33.45 -17.45 5.83
CA ILE A 309 -34.81 -17.72 6.30
C ILE A 309 -34.98 -19.18 6.74
N SER A 310 -34.38 -20.13 6.01
CA SER A 310 -34.49 -21.55 6.32
C SER A 310 -33.69 -22.03 7.53
N VAL A 311 -32.69 -21.27 7.97
CA VAL A 311 -31.75 -21.64 9.05
C VAL A 311 -31.77 -20.66 10.22
N VAL A 312 -32.60 -19.61 10.16
CA VAL A 312 -32.60 -18.51 11.15
C VAL A 312 -32.85 -19.02 12.57
N SER A 313 -33.76 -19.96 12.78
CA SER A 313 -34.05 -20.51 14.10
C SER A 313 -32.83 -21.18 14.75
N THR A 314 -32.08 -21.94 13.97
CA THR A 314 -30.85 -22.61 14.43
C THR A 314 -29.77 -21.57 14.78
N ILE A 315 -29.65 -20.51 13.97
CA ILE A 315 -28.70 -19.42 14.23
C ILE A 315 -29.09 -18.68 15.50
N ASP A 316 -30.37 -18.33 15.64
CA ASP A 316 -30.88 -17.58 16.81
C ASP A 316 -30.70 -18.34 18.10
N GLU A 317 -30.94 -19.66 18.13
CA GLU A 317 -30.71 -20.51 19.30
C GLU A 317 -29.25 -20.45 19.77
N GLU A 318 -28.30 -20.60 18.85
CA GLU A 318 -26.87 -20.56 19.17
C GLU A 318 -26.43 -19.16 19.63
N LEU A 319 -26.92 -18.13 18.95
CA LEU A 319 -26.63 -16.74 19.31
C LEU A 319 -27.19 -16.37 20.69
N GLN A 320 -28.40 -16.78 21.01
CA GLN A 320 -29.01 -16.56 22.32
C GLN A 320 -28.23 -17.29 23.43
N ALA A 321 -27.85 -18.54 23.19
CA ALA A 321 -27.04 -19.32 24.14
C ALA A 321 -25.67 -18.64 24.40
N PHE A 322 -25.02 -18.19 23.33
CA PHE A 322 -23.74 -17.48 23.43
C PHE A 322 -23.90 -16.13 24.13
N THR A 323 -24.92 -15.34 23.76
CA THR A 323 -25.22 -14.04 24.40
C THR A 323 -25.45 -14.19 25.88
N LYS A 324 -26.34 -15.12 26.28
CA LYS A 324 -26.64 -15.37 27.70
C LYS A 324 -25.40 -15.74 28.49
N LYS A 325 -24.50 -16.54 27.91
CA LYS A 325 -23.24 -16.97 28.56
C LYS A 325 -22.26 -15.81 28.72
N ASN A 326 -22.29 -14.81 27.81
CA ASN A 326 -21.28 -13.76 27.71
C ASN A 326 -21.87 -12.36 27.99
N GLU A 327 -23.11 -12.22 28.45
CA GLU A 327 -23.79 -10.93 28.66
C GLU A 327 -23.06 -9.95 29.58
N THR A 328 -22.27 -10.45 30.52
CA THR A 328 -21.43 -9.66 31.42
C THR A 328 -19.96 -9.57 30.99
N ASN A 329 -19.58 -10.26 29.92
CA ASN A 329 -18.20 -10.28 29.46
C ASN A 329 -17.85 -8.95 28.75
N PRO A 330 -16.85 -8.19 29.21
CA PRO A 330 -16.51 -6.88 28.61
C PRO A 330 -16.10 -6.98 27.16
N TYR A 331 -15.41 -8.03 26.72
CA TYR A 331 -15.01 -8.25 25.33
C TYR A 331 -16.22 -8.46 24.41
N TYR A 332 -17.23 -9.19 24.89
CA TYR A 332 -18.48 -9.37 24.17
C TYR A 332 -19.21 -8.04 23.99
N ILE A 333 -19.44 -7.33 25.11
CA ILE A 333 -20.21 -6.08 25.12
C ILE A 333 -19.55 -5.02 24.23
N GLN A 334 -18.26 -4.82 24.37
CA GLN A 334 -17.55 -3.71 23.75
C GLN A 334 -17.09 -3.99 22.31
N LEU A 335 -16.73 -5.23 21.99
CA LEU A 335 -16.09 -5.56 20.72
C LEU A 335 -16.97 -6.37 19.78
N LEU A 336 -17.73 -7.35 20.28
CA LEU A 336 -18.39 -8.32 19.42
C LEU A 336 -19.91 -8.16 19.33
N LYS A 337 -20.60 -7.65 20.33
CA LYS A 337 -22.06 -7.51 20.32
C LYS A 337 -22.55 -6.72 19.09
N VAL A 338 -22.03 -5.52 18.90
CA VAL A 338 -22.41 -4.67 17.76
C VAL A 338 -22.07 -5.33 16.42
N LYS A 339 -20.94 -6.03 16.34
CA LYS A 339 -20.52 -6.75 15.14
C LYS A 339 -21.46 -7.92 14.84
N MET A 340 -21.85 -8.68 15.83
CA MET A 340 -22.80 -9.78 15.69
C MET A 340 -24.18 -9.29 15.29
N ASP A 341 -24.71 -8.28 15.97
CA ASP A 341 -26.01 -7.67 15.62
C ASP A 341 -26.02 -7.16 14.18
N LYS A 342 -24.94 -6.51 13.74
CA LYS A 342 -24.82 -6.04 12.37
C LYS A 342 -24.66 -7.18 11.36
N TYR A 343 -23.97 -8.23 11.71
CA TYR A 343 -23.69 -9.37 10.81
C TYR A 343 -24.91 -10.25 10.62
N PHE A 344 -25.62 -10.59 11.69
CA PHE A 344 -26.79 -11.46 11.65
C PHE A 344 -28.12 -10.68 11.53
N GLY A 345 -28.22 -9.47 12.06
CA GLY A 345 -29.43 -8.65 12.00
C GLY A 345 -29.74 -8.03 10.64
N LYS A 346 -28.83 -8.09 9.69
CA LYS A 346 -29.02 -7.60 8.30
C LYS A 346 -29.38 -8.69 7.29
N LYS A 347 -29.41 -9.92 7.71
CA LYS A 347 -29.73 -11.07 6.85
C LYS A 347 -31.12 -11.57 7.10
#